data_709a28cd8f08949c32413f00f477411b
#
_entry.id   709a28cd8f08949c32413f00f477411b
#
_cell.length_a   1.000
_cell.length_b   1.000
_cell.length_c   1.000
_cell.angle_alpha   90.00
_cell.angle_beta   90.00
_cell.angle_gamma   90.00
#
_symmetry.space_group_name_H-M   'P 1'
#
loop_
_entity.id
_entity.type
_entity.pdbx_description
1 polymer ?
#
loop_
_entity_poly.entity_id
_entity_poly.type
_entity_poly.pdbx_seq_one_letter_code
_entity_poly.pdbx_strand_id
1 'polypeptide(L)'
;MTIGKIPVIYACQPQVEWEDVQSLIDRLEKLLSNFADTNDYHASPKIFVQGKVIGFARKGEAGAIIEGENGATAQYLAWQNAPESVKLEIETLLRMIYTITQTPDISFDTVKGIGAISGVALQLLFMDAHLKVQDKSEIFSDYLQRRVNVLKAFFKQAHLEWSKACDNLIIEPEIVPYIIEDELSKINILTSANGNKQIASRRATIQRLGWADNVDEEEKAIINEEDRENSYYQNEPTI
;
A
#
# COMPACT_ATOMS: atom_id res chain seq x y z
N MET A 1 -23.09 -4.18 -38.73
CA MET A 1 -23.77 -3.84 -37.46
C MET A 1 -23.15 -2.55 -36.93
N THR A 2 -23.93 -1.50 -36.74
CA THR A 2 -23.45 -0.21 -36.22
C THR A 2 -23.89 -0.06 -34.78
N ILE A 3 -22.95 0.01 -33.87
CA ILE A 3 -23.19 0.18 -32.43
C ILE A 3 -23.80 1.56 -32.11
N GLY A 4 -23.80 2.49 -33.10
CA GLY A 4 -24.28 3.86 -32.93
C GLY A 4 -23.41 4.73 -32.02
N LYS A 5 -22.28 4.19 -31.53
CA LYS A 5 -21.28 4.88 -30.69
C LYS A 5 -19.87 4.52 -31.14
N ILE A 6 -18.94 5.44 -30.95
CA ILE A 6 -17.51 5.18 -31.19
C ILE A 6 -17.02 4.31 -30.01
N PRO A 7 -16.52 3.07 -30.25
CA PRO A 7 -16.12 2.14 -29.20
C PRO A 7 -14.71 2.44 -28.64
N VAL A 8 -14.26 3.68 -28.78
CA VAL A 8 -12.99 4.15 -28.25
C VAL A 8 -13.28 5.06 -27.06
N ILE A 9 -12.68 4.76 -25.93
CA ILE A 9 -12.80 5.51 -24.72
C ILE A 9 -11.41 6.07 -24.41
N TYR A 10 -11.33 7.38 -24.28
CA TYR A 10 -10.08 8.08 -24.07
C TYR A 10 -10.12 8.82 -22.73
N ALA A 11 -9.06 8.69 -21.97
CA ALA A 11 -8.78 9.51 -20.79
C ALA A 11 -7.32 9.98 -20.87
N CYS A 12 -7.07 11.22 -20.52
CA CYS A 12 -5.74 11.81 -20.50
C CYS A 12 -5.60 12.65 -19.23
N GLN A 13 -4.48 12.48 -18.56
CA GLN A 13 -4.06 13.40 -17.51
C GLN A 13 -3.17 14.47 -18.13
N PRO A 14 -3.27 15.74 -17.70
CA PRO A 14 -2.44 16.82 -18.25
C PRO A 14 -0.98 16.65 -17.88
N GLN A 15 -0.69 16.06 -16.73
CA GLN A 15 0.65 15.86 -16.20
C GLN A 15 0.84 14.44 -15.70
N VAL A 16 2.08 13.94 -15.70
CA VAL A 16 2.43 12.68 -15.07
C VAL A 16 2.55 12.84 -13.57
N GLU A 17 2.34 11.76 -12.83
CA GLU A 17 2.28 11.77 -11.35
C GLU A 17 3.55 12.28 -10.66
N TRP A 18 4.69 12.17 -11.32
CA TRP A 18 6.00 12.50 -10.79
C TRP A 18 6.64 13.75 -11.41
N GLU A 19 5.90 14.51 -12.22
CA GLU A 19 6.45 15.67 -12.94
C GLU A 19 7.04 16.69 -11.98
N ASP A 20 6.35 17.03 -10.89
CA ASP A 20 6.80 18.02 -9.92
C ASP A 20 7.99 17.54 -9.06
N VAL A 21 8.26 16.25 -9.05
CA VAL A 21 9.36 15.65 -8.25
C VAL A 21 10.46 15.05 -9.09
N GLN A 22 10.43 15.19 -10.43
CA GLN A 22 11.41 14.60 -11.32
C GLN A 22 12.85 14.96 -10.93
N SER A 23 13.10 16.22 -10.57
CA SER A 23 14.43 16.69 -10.15
C SER A 23 14.91 16.02 -8.84
N LEU A 24 13.99 15.72 -7.93
CA LEU A 24 14.30 15.01 -6.68
C LEU A 24 14.61 13.54 -6.95
N ILE A 25 13.86 12.91 -7.87
CA ILE A 25 14.10 11.53 -8.31
C ILE A 25 15.48 11.43 -8.95
N ASP A 26 15.82 12.31 -9.91
CA ASP A 26 17.12 12.35 -10.56
C ASP A 26 18.26 12.53 -9.55
N ARG A 27 18.04 13.38 -8.55
CA ARG A 27 19.03 13.57 -7.46
C ARG A 27 19.18 12.32 -6.62
N LEU A 28 18.09 11.65 -6.27
CA LEU A 28 18.08 10.41 -5.48
C LEU A 28 18.81 9.29 -6.24
N GLU A 29 18.52 9.09 -7.52
CA GLU A 29 19.19 8.09 -8.35
C GLU A 29 20.70 8.31 -8.41
N LYS A 30 21.12 9.56 -8.65
CA LYS A 30 22.54 9.92 -8.66
C LYS A 30 23.21 9.70 -7.31
N LEU A 31 22.50 10.02 -6.22
CA LEU A 31 23.03 9.85 -4.86
C LEU A 31 23.21 8.37 -4.53
N LEU A 32 22.22 7.53 -4.85
CA LEU A 32 22.28 6.08 -4.64
C LEU A 32 23.38 5.42 -5.47
N SER A 33 23.54 5.83 -6.72
CA SER A 33 24.62 5.34 -7.60
C SER A 33 26.00 5.69 -7.02
N ASN A 34 26.22 6.95 -6.67
CA ASN A 34 27.47 7.39 -6.09
C ASN A 34 27.76 6.71 -4.74
N PHE A 35 26.72 6.46 -3.95
CA PHE A 35 26.84 5.75 -2.68
C PHE A 35 27.25 4.29 -2.87
N ALA A 36 26.67 3.61 -3.88
CA ALA A 36 27.04 2.26 -4.24
C ALA A 36 28.52 2.19 -4.70
N ASP A 37 28.93 3.08 -5.61
CA ASP A 37 30.32 3.16 -6.07
C ASP A 37 31.31 3.43 -4.92
N THR A 38 30.92 4.29 -3.99
CA THR A 38 31.74 4.60 -2.82
C THR A 38 31.84 3.39 -1.88
N ASN A 39 30.74 2.67 -1.66
CA ASN A 39 30.76 1.45 -0.87
C ASN A 39 31.65 0.38 -1.51
N ASP A 40 31.55 0.18 -2.81
CA ASP A 40 32.40 -0.77 -3.54
C ASP A 40 33.88 -0.39 -3.45
N TYR A 41 34.19 0.91 -3.57
CA TYR A 41 35.55 1.41 -3.40
C TYR A 41 36.10 1.18 -1.99
N HIS A 42 35.28 1.33 -0.95
CA HIS A 42 35.67 1.17 0.44
C HIS A 42 35.48 -0.26 0.99
N ALA A 43 34.78 -1.14 0.27
CA ALA A 43 34.62 -2.54 0.63
C ALA A 43 35.98 -3.29 0.67
N SER A 44 36.95 -2.80 -0.10
CA SER A 44 38.32 -3.31 -0.03
C SER A 44 39.11 -2.46 0.97
N PRO A 45 39.59 -3.03 2.11
CA PRO A 45 40.33 -2.28 3.12
C PRO A 45 41.62 -1.72 2.54
N LYS A 46 41.78 -0.41 2.63
CA LYS A 46 43.00 0.29 2.21
C LYS A 46 43.87 0.58 3.41
N ILE A 47 45.12 0.16 3.31
CA ILE A 47 46.11 0.37 4.34
C ILE A 47 47.06 1.46 3.88
N PHE A 48 47.17 2.52 4.62
CA PHE A 48 48.24 3.51 4.43
C PHE A 48 49.44 3.12 5.32
N VAL A 49 50.58 2.99 4.69
CA VAL A 49 51.84 2.69 5.42
C VAL A 49 52.81 3.84 5.20
N GLN A 50 53.26 4.42 6.29
CA GLN A 50 54.33 5.39 6.28
C GLN A 50 55.60 4.73 6.76
N GLY A 51 56.64 4.69 5.91
CA GLY A 51 57.91 4.03 6.17
C GLY A 51 58.21 2.91 5.17
N LYS A 52 59.34 2.25 5.34
CA LYS A 52 59.76 1.17 4.45
C LYS A 52 59.08 -0.15 4.88
N VAL A 53 58.36 -0.76 3.95
CA VAL A 53 57.74 -2.06 4.14
C VAL A 53 58.66 -3.15 3.67
N ILE A 54 58.85 -4.15 4.55
CA ILE A 54 59.77 -5.29 4.29
C ILE A 54 58.98 -6.46 3.69
N GLY A 55 57.71 -6.64 4.08
CA GLY A 55 56.87 -7.73 3.59
C GLY A 55 55.40 -7.38 3.52
N PHE A 56 54.72 -7.90 2.48
CA PHE A 56 53.26 -7.86 2.34
C PHE A 56 52.70 -9.29 2.43
N ALA A 57 51.58 -9.39 3.07
CA ALA A 57 50.78 -10.59 3.05
C ALA A 57 50.30 -10.95 1.62
N ARG A 58 50.23 -12.22 1.30
CA ARG A 58 49.62 -12.68 0.02
C ARG A 58 48.11 -12.57 0.08
N LYS A 59 47.51 -12.25 -1.04
CA LYS A 59 46.05 -12.18 -1.17
C LYS A 59 45.42 -13.52 -0.74
N GLY A 60 44.57 -13.48 0.31
CA GLY A 60 43.83 -14.65 0.80
C GLY A 60 44.43 -15.33 2.05
N GLU A 61 45.54 -14.87 2.58
CA GLU A 61 46.07 -15.36 3.85
C GLU A 61 45.36 -14.69 5.04
N ALA A 62 44.64 -15.49 5.84
CA ALA A 62 44.03 -15.02 7.09
C ALA A 62 45.12 -14.80 8.14
N GLY A 63 45.11 -13.61 8.80
CA GLY A 63 46.09 -13.26 9.83
C GLY A 63 47.44 -12.80 9.31
N ALA A 64 47.47 -12.34 8.09
CA ALA A 64 48.70 -11.84 7.46
C ALA A 64 49.24 -10.57 8.12
N ILE A 65 50.54 -10.55 8.42
CA ILE A 65 51.24 -9.48 9.07
C ILE A 65 51.94 -8.59 8.02
N ILE A 66 51.83 -7.29 8.17
CA ILE A 66 52.64 -6.32 7.43
C ILE A 66 53.87 -6.00 8.27
N GLU A 67 55.06 -6.36 7.77
CA GLU A 67 56.32 -6.06 8.43
C GLU A 67 56.91 -4.76 7.92
N GLY A 68 57.24 -3.85 8.86
CA GLY A 68 57.88 -2.57 8.57
C GLY A 68 59.18 -2.39 9.36
N GLU A 69 60.09 -1.53 8.88
CA GLU A 69 61.27 -1.12 9.62
C GLU A 69 60.90 -0.29 10.88
N ASN A 70 61.83 -0.16 11.83
CA ASN A 70 61.64 0.63 13.03
C ASN A 70 61.16 2.05 12.69
N GLY A 71 60.01 2.43 13.28
CA GLY A 71 59.35 3.72 13.06
C GLY A 71 58.31 3.72 11.92
N ALA A 72 58.07 2.60 11.23
CA ALA A 72 57.00 2.50 10.28
C ALA A 72 55.64 2.48 11.02
N THR A 73 54.67 3.20 10.48
CA THR A 73 53.29 3.21 10.95
C THR A 73 52.34 2.76 9.87
N ALA A 74 51.39 1.94 10.24
CA ALA A 74 50.32 1.49 9.34
C ALA A 74 48.96 1.86 9.93
N GLN A 75 48.07 2.41 9.11
CA GLN A 75 46.70 2.70 9.53
C GLN A 75 45.72 2.35 8.42
N TYR A 76 44.53 1.89 8.81
CA TYR A 76 43.45 1.70 7.87
C TYR A 76 42.87 3.06 7.46
N LEU A 77 42.71 3.28 6.16
CA LEU A 77 41.95 4.41 5.65
C LEU A 77 40.48 4.03 5.68
N ALA A 78 39.80 4.45 6.74
CA ALA A 78 38.37 4.28 6.88
C ALA A 78 37.61 5.54 6.45
N TRP A 79 36.45 5.36 5.83
CA TRP A 79 35.56 6.46 5.52
C TRP A 79 34.86 6.93 6.80
N GLN A 80 35.27 8.06 7.36
CA GLN A 80 34.86 8.44 8.71
C GLN A 80 33.56 9.25 8.80
N ASN A 81 33.12 9.98 7.76
CA ASN A 81 32.10 11.00 7.96
C ASN A 81 30.93 11.08 6.96
N ALA A 82 30.82 10.20 5.98
CA ALA A 82 29.81 10.38 4.94
C ALA A 82 28.53 9.52 5.06
N PRO A 83 28.51 8.35 5.75
CA PRO A 83 27.30 7.50 5.72
C PRO A 83 26.06 8.16 6.32
N GLU A 84 26.20 8.93 7.40
CA GLU A 84 25.06 9.54 8.09
C GLU A 84 24.46 10.72 7.30
N SER A 85 25.30 11.56 6.68
CA SER A 85 24.81 12.67 5.86
C SER A 85 24.10 12.18 4.60
N VAL A 86 24.65 11.14 3.96
CA VAL A 86 24.04 10.48 2.81
C VAL A 86 22.70 9.86 3.18
N LYS A 87 22.63 9.16 4.31
CA LYS A 87 21.39 8.59 4.82
C LYS A 87 20.33 9.66 5.07
N LEU A 88 20.70 10.77 5.72
CA LEU A 88 19.80 11.89 5.98
C LEU A 88 19.28 12.52 4.67
N GLU A 89 20.16 12.66 3.67
CA GLU A 89 19.76 13.18 2.36
C GLU A 89 18.78 12.24 1.67
N ILE A 90 19.03 10.92 1.65
CA ILE A 90 18.13 9.90 1.09
C ILE A 90 16.76 9.96 1.76
N GLU A 91 16.73 9.94 3.10
CA GLU A 91 15.48 9.98 3.87
C GLU A 91 14.70 11.28 3.61
N THR A 92 15.41 12.40 3.47
CA THR A 92 14.79 13.70 3.19
C THR A 92 14.21 13.73 1.78
N LEU A 93 14.96 13.27 0.76
CA LEU A 93 14.48 13.19 -0.62
C LEU A 93 13.26 12.29 -0.75
N LEU A 94 13.29 11.09 -0.17
CA LEU A 94 12.15 10.17 -0.17
C LEU A 94 10.93 10.83 0.47
N ARG A 95 11.08 11.45 1.63
CA ARG A 95 9.97 12.15 2.32
C ARG A 95 9.39 13.26 1.45
N MET A 96 10.23 14.07 0.82
CA MET A 96 9.77 15.14 -0.07
C MET A 96 9.03 14.59 -1.29
N ILE A 97 9.54 13.50 -1.90
CA ILE A 97 8.88 12.84 -3.03
C ILE A 97 7.48 12.36 -2.62
N TYR A 98 7.36 11.62 -1.51
CA TYR A 98 6.06 11.15 -1.02
C TYR A 98 5.10 12.30 -0.68
N THR A 99 5.60 13.36 -0.02
CA THR A 99 4.78 14.51 0.36
C THR A 99 4.26 15.27 -0.87
N ILE A 100 5.13 15.60 -1.81
CA ILE A 100 4.75 16.38 -3.00
C ILE A 100 3.82 15.57 -3.92
N THR A 101 4.09 14.25 -4.07
CA THR A 101 3.23 13.38 -4.85
C THR A 101 1.95 12.98 -4.14
N GLN A 102 1.73 13.41 -2.90
CA GLN A 102 0.57 13.06 -2.07
C GLN A 102 0.38 11.52 -1.98
N THR A 103 1.48 10.79 -1.91
CA THR A 103 1.48 9.33 -1.82
C THR A 103 1.90 8.92 -0.42
N PRO A 104 1.08 8.13 0.32
CA PRO A 104 1.45 7.69 1.66
C PRO A 104 2.62 6.70 1.59
N ASP A 105 3.59 6.86 2.49
CA ASP A 105 4.64 5.87 2.67
C ASP A 105 4.09 4.67 3.44
N ILE A 106 3.76 3.60 2.70
CA ILE A 106 3.27 2.32 3.23
C ILE A 106 4.36 1.25 3.22
N SER A 107 5.62 1.65 3.33
CA SER A 107 6.73 0.71 3.45
C SER A 107 6.54 -0.21 4.68
N PHE A 108 7.12 -1.41 4.62
CA PHE A 108 6.97 -2.42 5.67
C PHE A 108 7.42 -1.91 7.06
N ASP A 109 8.45 -1.07 7.11
CA ASP A 109 8.95 -0.50 8.36
C ASP A 109 7.99 0.55 8.93
N THR A 110 7.37 1.36 8.09
CA THR A 110 6.32 2.30 8.47
C THR A 110 5.08 1.55 8.97
N VAL A 111 4.67 0.48 8.26
CA VAL A 111 3.50 -0.35 8.62
C VAL A 111 3.72 -1.11 9.93
N LYS A 112 4.93 -1.57 10.25
CA LYS A 112 5.24 -2.15 11.57
C LYS A 112 4.96 -1.19 12.73
N GLY A 113 5.21 0.10 12.54
CA GLY A 113 4.86 1.14 13.50
C GLY A 113 3.34 1.39 13.59
N ILE A 114 2.60 1.08 12.50
CA ILE A 114 1.16 1.30 12.36
C ILE A 114 0.32 0.27 13.13
N GLY A 115 0.83 -0.91 13.43
CA GLY A 115 0.09 -1.97 14.14
C GLY A 115 -0.52 -1.58 15.50
N ALA A 116 -0.14 -0.41 16.04
CA ALA A 116 -0.70 0.20 17.25
C ALA A 116 -1.48 1.50 16.96
N ILE A 117 -1.66 1.88 15.68
CA ILE A 117 -2.29 3.16 15.30
C ILE A 117 -3.80 2.96 15.21
N SER A 118 -4.57 3.88 15.82
CA SER A 118 -6.03 3.86 15.77
C SER A 118 -6.53 4.06 14.32
N GLY A 119 -7.74 3.57 14.02
CA GLY A 119 -8.37 3.75 12.71
C GLY A 119 -8.44 5.22 12.25
N VAL A 120 -8.55 6.17 13.18
CA VAL A 120 -8.50 7.62 12.90
C VAL A 120 -7.13 8.05 12.38
N ALA A 121 -6.05 7.55 12.98
CA ALA A 121 -4.70 7.90 12.53
C ALA A 121 -4.38 7.28 11.15
N LEU A 122 -4.91 6.10 10.84
CA LEU A 122 -4.86 5.53 9.49
C LEU A 122 -5.60 6.40 8.47
N GLN A 123 -6.78 6.91 8.80
CA GLN A 123 -7.52 7.82 7.92
C GLN A 123 -6.74 9.11 7.64
N LEU A 124 -6.08 9.67 8.66
CA LEU A 124 -5.23 10.85 8.49
C LEU A 124 -4.01 10.57 7.60
N LEU A 125 -3.42 9.38 7.71
CA LEU A 125 -2.28 8.98 6.86
C LEU A 125 -2.65 8.96 5.36
N PHE A 126 -3.90 8.58 5.04
CA PHE A 126 -4.39 8.50 3.66
C PHE A 126 -5.10 9.78 3.19
N MET A 127 -5.21 10.82 4.02
CA MET A 127 -5.97 12.02 3.70
C MET A 127 -5.50 12.70 2.41
N ASP A 128 -4.19 12.91 2.26
CA ASP A 128 -3.62 13.55 1.07
C ASP A 128 -3.87 12.72 -0.20
N ALA A 129 -3.74 11.39 -0.09
CA ALA A 129 -4.05 10.49 -1.20
C ALA A 129 -5.54 10.53 -1.58
N HIS A 130 -6.44 10.68 -0.61
CA HIS A 130 -7.88 10.83 -0.86
C HIS A 130 -8.19 12.14 -1.58
N LEU A 131 -7.56 13.25 -1.18
CA LEU A 131 -7.70 14.54 -1.88
C LEU A 131 -7.23 14.39 -3.33
N LYS A 132 -6.09 13.76 -3.56
CA LYS A 132 -5.59 13.46 -4.91
C LYS A 132 -6.55 12.60 -5.73
N VAL A 133 -7.17 11.58 -5.13
CA VAL A 133 -8.20 10.76 -5.80
C VAL A 133 -9.43 11.60 -6.14
N GLN A 134 -9.84 12.52 -5.26
CA GLN A 134 -10.97 13.41 -5.51
C GLN A 134 -10.71 14.31 -6.71
N ASP A 135 -9.55 14.96 -6.80
CA ASP A 135 -9.17 15.80 -7.93
C ASP A 135 -9.17 15.02 -9.25
N LYS A 136 -8.68 13.76 -9.22
CA LYS A 136 -8.65 12.89 -10.39
C LYS A 136 -10.01 12.29 -10.75
N SER A 137 -10.91 12.18 -9.80
CA SER A 137 -12.24 11.63 -10.03
C SER A 137 -13.02 12.43 -11.08
N GLU A 138 -12.77 13.74 -11.21
CA GLU A 138 -13.38 14.56 -12.25
C GLU A 138 -13.04 14.04 -13.66
N ILE A 139 -11.78 13.70 -13.90
CA ILE A 139 -11.32 13.18 -15.22
C ILE A 139 -11.79 11.74 -15.44
N PHE A 140 -11.65 10.89 -14.42
CA PHE A 140 -11.93 9.46 -14.57
C PHE A 140 -13.41 9.10 -14.45
N SER A 141 -14.26 9.93 -13.84
CA SER A 141 -15.70 9.70 -13.78
C SER A 141 -16.32 9.75 -15.17
N ASP A 142 -15.96 10.73 -16.00
CA ASP A 142 -16.42 10.81 -17.38
C ASP A 142 -15.94 9.61 -18.21
N TYR A 143 -14.70 9.19 -18.04
CA TYR A 143 -14.16 8.00 -18.66
C TYR A 143 -14.95 6.74 -18.30
N LEU A 144 -15.23 6.53 -17.01
CA LEU A 144 -15.98 5.38 -16.52
C LEU A 144 -17.43 5.40 -17.03
N GLN A 145 -18.10 6.56 -16.96
CA GLN A 145 -19.46 6.71 -17.47
C GLN A 145 -19.54 6.43 -18.97
N ARG A 146 -18.57 6.88 -19.74
CA ARG A 146 -18.48 6.58 -21.17
C ARG A 146 -18.26 5.10 -21.42
N ARG A 147 -17.42 4.44 -20.61
CA ARG A 147 -17.19 2.98 -20.65
C ARG A 147 -18.50 2.21 -20.43
N VAL A 148 -19.27 2.56 -19.39
CA VAL A 148 -20.58 1.98 -19.12
C VAL A 148 -21.52 2.17 -20.31
N ASN A 149 -21.59 3.37 -20.87
CA ASN A 149 -22.45 3.68 -22.00
C ASN A 149 -22.09 2.92 -23.28
N VAL A 150 -20.80 2.68 -23.52
CA VAL A 150 -20.33 1.86 -24.66
C VAL A 150 -20.68 0.39 -24.42
N LEU A 151 -20.45 -0.14 -23.22
CA LEU A 151 -20.83 -1.52 -22.88
C LEU A 151 -22.32 -1.75 -23.02
N LYS A 152 -23.18 -0.83 -22.53
CA LYS A 152 -24.63 -0.90 -22.72
C LYS A 152 -25.02 -0.98 -24.22
N ALA A 153 -24.35 -0.20 -25.07
CA ALA A 153 -24.60 -0.23 -26.51
C ALA A 153 -24.20 -1.57 -27.16
N PHE A 154 -23.12 -2.20 -26.70
CA PHE A 154 -22.72 -3.54 -27.12
C PHE A 154 -23.74 -4.60 -26.68
N PHE A 155 -24.18 -4.58 -25.41
CA PHE A 155 -25.16 -5.53 -24.90
C PHE A 155 -26.50 -5.42 -25.64
N LYS A 156 -26.99 -4.20 -25.94
CA LYS A 156 -28.21 -3.98 -26.74
C LYS A 156 -28.12 -4.63 -28.12
N GLN A 157 -26.95 -4.67 -28.70
CA GLN A 157 -26.76 -5.21 -30.03
C GLN A 157 -26.51 -6.72 -30.02
N ALA A 158 -25.87 -7.24 -28.98
CA ALA A 158 -25.67 -8.67 -28.82
C ALA A 158 -26.96 -9.41 -28.41
N HIS A 159 -27.82 -8.76 -27.62
CA HIS A 159 -29.04 -9.31 -27.06
C HIS A 159 -30.22 -8.36 -27.30
N LEU A 160 -30.94 -8.54 -28.40
CA LEU A 160 -32.05 -7.67 -28.76
C LEU A 160 -33.20 -7.69 -27.75
N GLU A 161 -33.38 -8.80 -27.05
CA GLU A 161 -34.35 -8.98 -25.96
C GLU A 161 -34.09 -8.06 -24.77
N TRP A 162 -32.80 -7.72 -24.50
CA TRP A 162 -32.40 -6.86 -23.40
C TRP A 162 -32.37 -5.37 -23.75
N SER A 163 -32.70 -5.02 -24.98
CA SER A 163 -32.60 -3.64 -25.48
C SER A 163 -33.35 -2.66 -24.59
N LYS A 164 -34.62 -2.95 -24.24
CA LYS A 164 -35.42 -2.09 -23.35
C LYS A 164 -34.87 -2.04 -21.92
N ALA A 165 -34.42 -3.18 -21.40
CA ALA A 165 -33.81 -3.23 -20.05
C ALA A 165 -32.53 -2.40 -20.00
N CYS A 166 -31.67 -2.50 -21.01
CA CYS A 166 -30.46 -1.68 -21.12
C CYS A 166 -30.74 -0.17 -21.22
N ASP A 167 -31.86 0.24 -21.83
CA ASP A 167 -32.26 1.64 -21.89
C ASP A 167 -32.64 2.18 -20.50
N ASN A 168 -33.38 1.41 -19.75
CA ASN A 168 -33.88 1.79 -18.43
C ASN A 168 -32.83 1.63 -17.32
N LEU A 169 -31.76 0.88 -17.58
CA LEU A 169 -30.70 0.63 -16.60
C LEU A 169 -29.86 1.90 -16.42
N ILE A 170 -29.88 2.46 -15.21
CA ILE A 170 -29.02 3.56 -14.79
C ILE A 170 -27.86 2.95 -14.01
N ILE A 171 -26.63 3.21 -14.46
CA ILE A 171 -25.40 2.79 -13.79
C ILE A 171 -24.56 4.06 -13.60
N GLU A 172 -24.32 4.39 -12.36
CA GLU A 172 -23.44 5.48 -11.96
C GLU A 172 -22.17 4.85 -11.38
N PRO A 173 -21.04 4.88 -12.11
CA PRO A 173 -19.78 4.37 -11.59
C PRO A 173 -19.24 5.29 -10.51
N GLU A 174 -18.80 4.70 -9.41
CA GLU A 174 -18.18 5.40 -8.29
C GLU A 174 -16.71 4.99 -8.16
N ILE A 175 -15.82 5.97 -7.93
CA ILE A 175 -14.42 5.74 -7.61
C ILE A 175 -14.30 5.74 -6.09
N VAL A 176 -14.09 4.57 -5.51
CA VAL A 176 -13.90 4.41 -4.06
C VAL A 176 -12.40 4.30 -3.78
N PRO A 177 -11.80 5.30 -3.10
CA PRO A 177 -10.41 5.21 -2.71
C PRO A 177 -10.20 4.07 -1.70
N TYR A 178 -9.08 3.36 -1.83
CA TYR A 178 -8.73 2.31 -0.89
C TYR A 178 -8.41 2.90 0.50
N ILE A 179 -9.02 2.36 1.52
CA ILE A 179 -8.76 2.69 2.92
C ILE A 179 -8.48 1.39 3.67
N ILE A 180 -7.41 1.38 4.47
CA ILE A 180 -7.23 0.32 5.46
C ILE A 180 -8.17 0.65 6.62
N GLU A 181 -9.27 -0.08 6.72
CA GLU A 181 -10.26 0.11 7.78
C GLU A 181 -10.04 -0.90 8.90
N ASP A 182 -10.03 -0.41 10.14
CA ASP A 182 -10.15 -1.26 11.31
C ASP A 182 -11.66 -1.51 11.58
N GLU A 183 -12.16 -2.58 10.98
CA GLU A 183 -13.57 -2.98 11.14
C GLU A 183 -13.92 -3.27 12.60
N LEU A 184 -12.99 -3.81 13.38
CA LEU A 184 -13.21 -4.11 14.80
C LEU A 184 -13.43 -2.81 15.59
N SER A 185 -12.62 -1.80 15.39
CA SER A 185 -12.80 -0.48 16.01
C SER A 185 -14.12 0.15 15.61
N LYS A 186 -14.53 0.07 14.35
CA LYS A 186 -15.84 0.58 13.89
C LYS A 186 -17.00 -0.12 14.58
N ILE A 187 -16.98 -1.44 14.64
CA ILE A 187 -18.00 -2.24 15.32
C ILE A 187 -18.09 -1.86 16.81
N ASN A 188 -16.96 -1.75 17.48
CA ASN A 188 -16.90 -1.39 18.89
C ASN A 188 -17.44 0.01 19.16
N ILE A 189 -17.06 1.01 18.33
CA ILE A 189 -17.57 2.38 18.46
C ILE A 189 -19.10 2.43 18.27
N LEU A 190 -19.60 1.79 17.22
CA LEU A 190 -21.04 1.74 16.94
C LEU A 190 -21.81 1.01 18.03
N THR A 191 -21.29 -0.13 18.52
CA THR A 191 -21.89 -0.91 19.60
C THR A 191 -21.96 -0.09 20.90
N SER A 192 -20.86 0.61 21.23
CA SER A 192 -20.81 1.50 22.40
C SER A 192 -21.77 2.67 22.26
N ALA A 193 -21.83 3.31 21.10
CA ALA A 193 -22.74 4.42 20.81
C ALA A 193 -24.21 4.01 20.94
N ASN A 194 -24.54 2.76 20.62
CA ASN A 194 -25.88 2.21 20.75
C ASN A 194 -26.16 1.58 22.14
N GLY A 195 -25.34 1.85 23.14
CA GLY A 195 -25.49 1.35 24.50
C GLY A 195 -25.37 -0.19 24.59
N ASN A 196 -24.48 -0.78 23.81
CA ASN A 196 -24.25 -2.22 23.66
C ASN A 196 -25.47 -3.01 23.18
N LYS A 197 -26.41 -2.34 22.52
CA LYS A 197 -27.56 -3.00 21.89
C LYS A 197 -27.19 -3.36 20.44
N GLN A 198 -27.96 -4.31 19.91
CA GLN A 198 -27.80 -4.73 18.51
C GLN A 198 -27.95 -3.56 17.54
N ILE A 199 -26.96 -3.37 16.66
CA ILE A 199 -26.88 -2.25 15.70
C ILE A 199 -27.45 -2.66 14.33
N ALA A 200 -27.31 -3.94 13.98
CA ALA A 200 -27.76 -4.48 12.71
C ALA A 200 -28.50 -5.80 12.93
N SER A 201 -29.39 -6.15 12.02
CA SER A 201 -29.99 -7.48 12.03
C SER A 201 -28.93 -8.53 11.73
N ARG A 202 -29.14 -9.77 12.21
CA ARG A 202 -28.27 -10.92 11.92
C ARG A 202 -28.03 -11.08 10.42
N ARG A 203 -29.09 -10.99 9.63
CA ARG A 203 -29.03 -11.05 8.17
C ARG A 203 -28.11 -10.00 7.56
N ALA A 204 -28.21 -8.75 7.98
CA ALA A 204 -27.34 -7.66 7.51
C ALA A 204 -25.88 -7.89 7.90
N THR A 205 -25.61 -8.47 9.07
CA THR A 205 -24.27 -8.80 9.53
C THR A 205 -23.66 -9.91 8.69
N ILE A 206 -24.40 -11.00 8.43
CA ILE A 206 -23.94 -12.12 7.58
C ILE A 206 -23.61 -11.60 6.15
N GLN A 207 -24.51 -10.81 5.58
CA GLN A 207 -24.32 -10.23 4.25
C GLN A 207 -23.06 -9.35 4.18
N ARG A 208 -22.79 -8.56 5.22
CA ARG A 208 -21.63 -7.67 5.27
C ARG A 208 -20.32 -8.42 5.46
N LEU A 209 -20.31 -9.49 6.24
CA LEU A 209 -19.13 -10.35 6.45
C LEU A 209 -18.72 -11.08 5.17
N GLY A 210 -19.67 -11.43 4.32
CA GLY A 210 -19.40 -12.08 3.03
C GLY A 210 -18.79 -13.48 3.15
N TRP A 211 -18.94 -14.15 4.31
CA TRP A 211 -18.41 -15.50 4.53
C TRP A 211 -19.36 -16.60 4.05
N ALA A 212 -20.64 -16.27 3.93
CA ALA A 212 -21.65 -17.21 3.46
C ALA A 212 -22.00 -16.92 1.99
N ASP A 213 -21.99 -17.95 1.16
CA ASP A 213 -22.40 -17.84 -0.26
C ASP A 213 -23.89 -17.55 -0.39
N ASN A 214 -24.70 -18.02 0.57
CA ASN A 214 -26.14 -17.80 0.62
C ASN A 214 -26.58 -17.36 2.02
N VAL A 215 -26.95 -16.09 2.14
CA VAL A 215 -27.34 -15.46 3.42
C VAL A 215 -28.59 -16.11 4.03
N ASP A 216 -29.56 -16.54 3.17
CA ASP A 216 -30.82 -17.14 3.63
C ASP A 216 -30.60 -18.57 4.19
N GLU A 217 -29.66 -19.31 3.63
CA GLU A 217 -29.29 -20.65 4.14
C GLU A 217 -28.52 -20.55 5.45
N GLU A 218 -27.59 -19.60 5.54
CA GLU A 218 -26.79 -19.36 6.74
C GLU A 218 -27.67 -18.89 7.90
N GLU A 219 -28.59 -17.96 7.67
CA GLU A 219 -29.54 -17.50 8.72
C GLU A 219 -30.40 -18.65 9.24
N LYS A 220 -30.87 -19.54 8.36
CA LYS A 220 -31.62 -20.73 8.76
C LYS A 220 -30.77 -21.75 9.55
N ALA A 221 -29.50 -21.91 9.15
CA ALA A 221 -28.56 -22.78 9.86
C ALA A 221 -28.36 -22.31 11.31
N ILE A 222 -28.13 -21.01 11.50
CA ILE A 222 -27.95 -20.41 12.82
C ILE A 222 -29.23 -20.57 13.67
N ILE A 223 -30.42 -20.33 13.12
CA ILE A 223 -31.68 -20.53 13.84
C ILE A 223 -31.84 -21.99 14.29
N ASN A 224 -31.55 -22.94 13.42
CA ASN A 224 -31.60 -24.37 13.74
C ASN A 224 -30.61 -24.78 14.84
N GLU A 225 -29.43 -24.16 14.89
CA GLU A 225 -28.46 -24.39 15.95
C GLU A 225 -28.96 -23.84 17.30
N GLU A 226 -29.51 -22.62 17.32
CA GLU A 226 -30.11 -22.01 18.52
C GLU A 226 -31.28 -22.84 19.04
N ASP A 227 -32.14 -23.33 18.16
CA ASP A 227 -33.28 -24.19 18.57
C ASP A 227 -32.81 -25.53 19.18
N ARG A 228 -31.72 -26.10 18.63
CA ARG A 228 -31.12 -27.30 19.23
C ARG A 228 -30.53 -27.02 20.60
N GLU A 229 -29.77 -25.94 20.76
CA GLU A 229 -29.22 -25.56 22.07
C GLU A 229 -30.32 -25.31 23.09
N ASN A 230 -31.35 -24.56 22.73
CA ASN A 230 -32.50 -24.32 23.62
C ASN A 230 -33.24 -25.61 24.02
N SER A 231 -33.32 -26.60 23.11
CA SER A 231 -33.93 -27.89 23.40
C SER A 231 -33.12 -28.74 24.39
N TYR A 232 -31.79 -28.61 24.39
CA TYR A 232 -30.92 -29.27 25.37
C TYR A 232 -31.10 -28.67 26.77
N TYR A 233 -31.22 -27.37 26.92
CA TYR A 233 -31.42 -26.70 28.23
C TYR A 233 -32.82 -26.93 28.83
N GLN A 234 -33.85 -27.20 28.00
CA GLN A 234 -35.19 -27.51 28.49
C GLN A 234 -35.33 -28.97 28.99
N ASN A 235 -34.39 -29.85 28.63
CA ASN A 235 -34.43 -31.26 29.02
C ASN A 235 -33.45 -31.61 30.16
N GLU A 236 -32.84 -30.65 30.84
CA GLU A 236 -32.12 -30.94 32.08
C GLU A 236 -33.12 -31.27 33.20
N PRO A 237 -33.04 -32.46 33.82
CA PRO A 237 -33.90 -32.80 34.93
C PRO A 237 -33.57 -31.89 36.10
N THR A 238 -34.57 -31.15 36.58
CA THR A 238 -34.49 -30.38 37.82
C THR A 238 -34.22 -31.37 38.95
N ILE A 239 -32.98 -31.32 39.52
CA ILE A 239 -32.58 -32.09 40.71
C ILE A 239 -33.11 -31.37 41.97
#